data_40e734fd80c60f450141491ee2e5fb35
#
_entry.id   40e734fd80c60f450141491ee2e5fb35
#
_cell.length_a   1.000
_cell.length_b   1.000
_cell.length_c   1.000
_cell.angle_alpha   90.00
_cell.angle_beta   90.00
_cell.angle_gamma   90.00
#
_symmetry.space_group_name_H-M   'P 1'
#
loop_
_entity.id
_entity.type
_entity.pdbx_description
1 polymer ?
#
loop_
_entity_poly.entity_id
_entity_poly.type
_entity_poly.pdbx_seq_one_letter_code
_entity_poly.pdbx_strand_id
1 'polypeptide(L)'
;MVGDLIGKVLGELGLDSVAQAHQIGARWEEVVGKGVAIHCRPLGIRAGVLELEVDSPVWSQQLQLRKPELIAALERTFGKDAPRELRFQVGYARGRKTSE
;
A
#
# COMPACT_ATOMS: atom_id res chain seq x y z
N MET A 1 -20.88 -20.38 -4.39
CA MET A 1 -22.06 -20.05 -5.03
C MET A 1 -22.26 -18.59 -5.14
N VAL A 2 -23.20 -17.99 -4.39
CA VAL A 2 -23.42 -16.57 -4.51
C VAL A 2 -22.15 -15.79 -4.15
N GLY A 3 -21.46 -16.20 -3.11
CA GLY A 3 -20.25 -15.53 -2.70
C GLY A 3 -19.16 -15.62 -3.76
N ASP A 4 -19.04 -16.78 -4.39
CA ASP A 4 -18.03 -16.95 -5.42
C ASP A 4 -18.34 -16.09 -6.63
N LEU A 5 -19.60 -15.99 -6.98
CA LEU A 5 -19.99 -15.18 -8.11
C LEU A 5 -19.69 -13.71 -7.86
N ILE A 6 -19.99 -13.23 -6.68
CA ILE A 6 -19.72 -11.85 -6.34
C ILE A 6 -18.23 -11.56 -6.38
N GLY A 7 -17.42 -12.47 -5.82
CA GLY A 7 -15.99 -12.28 -5.84
C GLY A 7 -15.43 -12.23 -7.26
N LYS A 8 -15.97 -13.07 -8.13
CA LYS A 8 -15.52 -13.11 -9.50
C LYS A 8 -15.86 -11.82 -10.23
N VAL A 9 -17.05 -11.29 -9.99
CA VAL A 9 -17.45 -10.04 -10.62
C VAL A 9 -16.59 -8.89 -10.11
N LEU A 10 -16.33 -8.87 -8.80
CA LEU A 10 -15.49 -7.82 -8.25
C LEU A 10 -14.08 -7.86 -8.84
N GLY A 11 -13.55 -9.08 -9.04
CA GLY A 11 -12.24 -9.22 -9.64
C GLY A 11 -12.19 -8.70 -11.06
N GLU A 12 -13.23 -8.99 -11.82
CA GLU A 12 -13.30 -8.54 -13.22
C GLU A 12 -13.37 -7.02 -13.30
N LEU A 13 -14.00 -6.39 -12.32
CA LEU A 13 -14.11 -4.94 -12.28
C LEU A 13 -12.94 -4.27 -11.58
N GLY A 14 -12.02 -5.06 -11.06
CA GLY A 14 -10.88 -4.49 -10.35
C GLY A 14 -11.19 -4.09 -8.92
N LEU A 15 -12.36 -4.44 -8.41
CA LEU A 15 -12.74 -4.04 -7.07
C LEU A 15 -12.05 -4.84 -5.98
N ASP A 16 -11.50 -6.01 -6.34
CA ASP A 16 -10.66 -6.75 -5.40
C ASP A 16 -9.47 -5.91 -4.97
N SER A 17 -8.84 -5.23 -5.93
CA SER A 17 -7.69 -4.39 -5.62
C SER A 17 -8.09 -3.21 -4.77
N VAL A 18 -9.27 -2.65 -5.02
CA VAL A 18 -9.75 -1.52 -4.21
C VAL A 18 -9.98 -1.97 -2.77
N ALA A 19 -10.64 -3.12 -2.59
CA ALA A 19 -10.90 -3.63 -1.25
C ALA A 19 -9.59 -3.98 -0.54
N GLN A 20 -8.66 -4.58 -1.26
CA GLN A 20 -7.38 -4.96 -0.72
C GLN A 20 -6.60 -3.73 -0.26
N ALA A 21 -6.57 -2.70 -1.11
CA ALA A 21 -5.88 -1.47 -0.78
C ALA A 21 -6.50 -0.80 0.44
N HIS A 22 -7.82 -0.86 0.55
CA HIS A 22 -8.51 -0.27 1.68
C HIS A 22 -8.14 -0.98 2.98
N GLN A 23 -8.07 -2.30 2.96
CA GLN A 23 -7.68 -3.05 4.14
C GLN A 23 -6.26 -2.75 4.56
N ILE A 24 -5.37 -2.63 3.60
CA ILE A 24 -3.97 -2.32 3.88
C ILE A 24 -3.88 -0.91 4.46
N GLY A 25 -4.60 0.03 3.88
CA GLY A 25 -4.59 1.40 4.37
C GLY A 25 -5.13 1.53 5.79
N ALA A 26 -6.17 0.76 6.09
CA ALA A 26 -6.81 0.83 7.40
C ALA A 26 -5.87 0.35 8.51
N ARG A 27 -4.94 -0.54 8.18
CA ARG A 27 -4.01 -1.09 9.15
C ARG A 27 -2.57 -0.68 8.90
N TRP A 28 -2.39 0.36 8.10
CA TRP A 28 -1.05 0.75 7.65
C TRP A 28 -0.12 1.07 8.80
N GLU A 29 -0.58 1.89 9.73
CA GLU A 29 0.24 2.28 10.87
C GLU A 29 0.61 1.07 11.72
N GLU A 30 -0.31 0.14 11.86
CA GLU A 30 -0.07 -1.06 12.62
C GLU A 30 1.03 -1.91 11.98
N VAL A 31 1.05 -1.96 10.65
CA VAL A 31 1.99 -2.80 9.92
C VAL A 31 3.38 -2.18 9.87
N VAL A 32 3.46 -0.90 9.54
CA VAL A 32 4.76 -0.28 9.28
C VAL A 32 5.28 0.56 10.44
N GLY A 33 4.43 0.85 11.42
CA GLY A 33 4.82 1.67 12.54
C GLY A 33 4.49 3.13 12.30
N LYS A 34 4.27 3.85 13.39
CA LYS A 34 3.85 5.23 13.32
C LYS A 34 4.91 6.11 12.63
N GLY A 35 6.18 5.84 12.90
CA GLY A 35 7.25 6.65 12.33
C GLY A 35 7.29 6.61 10.83
N VAL A 36 7.01 5.43 10.25
CA VAL A 36 6.96 5.30 8.79
C VAL A 36 5.63 5.82 8.26
N ALA A 37 4.55 5.56 8.97
CA ALA A 37 3.23 5.88 8.47
C ALA A 37 3.02 7.38 8.26
N ILE A 38 3.68 8.21 9.04
CA ILE A 38 3.53 9.65 8.88
C ILE A 38 4.23 10.19 7.64
N HIS A 39 5.12 9.40 7.04
CA HIS A 39 5.86 9.83 5.87
C HIS A 39 5.54 9.04 4.62
N CYS A 40 4.74 7.98 4.76
CA CYS A 40 4.46 7.09 3.66
C CYS A 40 3.04 6.57 3.79
N ARG A 41 2.30 6.60 2.69
CA ARG A 41 0.92 6.12 2.70
C ARG A 41 0.65 5.30 1.46
N PRO A 42 -0.22 4.30 1.57
CA PRO A 42 -0.57 3.51 0.41
C PRO A 42 -1.54 4.26 -0.49
N LEU A 43 -1.31 4.17 -1.79
CA LEU A 43 -2.18 4.77 -2.78
C LEU A 43 -3.15 3.75 -3.35
N GLY A 44 -2.66 2.55 -3.62
CA GLY A 44 -3.51 1.52 -4.19
C GLY A 44 -2.65 0.34 -4.56
N ILE A 45 -3.31 -0.74 -4.96
CA ILE A 45 -2.61 -1.95 -5.33
C ILE A 45 -3.11 -2.38 -6.71
N ARG A 46 -2.18 -2.80 -7.57
CA ARG A 46 -2.53 -3.22 -8.91
C ARG A 46 -1.57 -4.35 -9.31
N ALA A 47 -2.16 -5.47 -9.72
CA ALA A 47 -1.37 -6.61 -10.17
C ALA A 47 -0.32 -7.05 -9.16
N GLY A 48 -0.67 -6.96 -7.88
CA GLY A 48 0.24 -7.39 -6.82
C GLY A 48 1.27 -6.35 -6.42
N VAL A 49 1.23 -5.17 -7.02
CA VAL A 49 2.16 -4.09 -6.70
C VAL A 49 1.43 -3.06 -5.86
N LEU A 50 1.91 -2.81 -4.66
CA LEU A 50 1.36 -1.78 -3.80
C LEU A 50 2.10 -0.49 -4.07
N GLU A 51 1.37 0.53 -4.48
CA GLU A 51 1.95 1.84 -4.74
C GLU A 51 1.89 2.67 -3.48
N LEU A 52 3.02 3.24 -3.12
CA LEU A 52 3.18 4.01 -1.90
C LEU A 52 3.66 5.40 -2.24
N GLU A 53 3.12 6.37 -1.54
CA GLU A 53 3.53 7.75 -1.73
C GLU A 53 4.29 8.20 -0.50
N VAL A 54 5.47 8.78 -0.71
CA VAL A 54 6.30 9.27 0.38
C VAL A 54 6.47 10.78 0.24
N ASP A 55 6.78 11.41 1.34
CA ASP A 55 6.85 12.88 1.37
C ASP A 55 8.23 13.44 1.08
N SER A 56 9.21 12.60 0.78
CA SER A 56 10.53 13.09 0.40
C SER A 56 11.34 12.00 -0.26
N PRO A 57 12.34 12.38 -1.08
CA PRO A 57 13.24 11.40 -1.68
C PRO A 57 14.04 10.62 -0.63
N VAL A 58 14.35 11.24 0.50
CA VAL A 58 15.08 10.56 1.56
C VAL A 58 14.28 9.38 2.08
N TRP A 59 12.99 9.60 2.31
CA TRP A 59 12.13 8.50 2.79
C TRP A 59 11.93 7.44 1.72
N SER A 60 11.85 7.85 0.46
CA SER A 60 11.75 6.88 -0.63
C SER A 60 12.97 5.96 -0.61
N GLN A 61 14.16 6.53 -0.49
CA GLN A 61 15.37 5.74 -0.51
C GLN A 61 15.47 4.84 0.72
N GLN A 62 15.15 5.37 1.89
CA GLN A 62 15.20 4.59 3.11
C GLN A 62 14.25 3.39 3.06
N LEU A 63 13.04 3.62 2.57
CA LEU A 63 12.06 2.55 2.54
C LEU A 63 12.36 1.53 1.46
N GLN A 64 12.98 1.94 0.37
CA GLN A 64 13.39 0.97 -0.64
C GLN A 64 14.42 0.01 -0.09
N LEU A 65 15.30 0.49 0.77
CA LEU A 65 16.29 -0.37 1.41
C LEU A 65 15.63 -1.34 2.38
N ARG A 66 14.45 -0.99 2.88
CA ARG A 66 13.72 -1.83 3.82
C ARG A 66 12.60 -2.62 3.15
N LYS A 67 12.58 -2.63 1.83
CA LYS A 67 11.49 -3.28 1.10
C LYS A 67 11.24 -4.72 1.55
N PRO A 68 12.26 -5.56 1.70
CA PRO A 68 12.01 -6.94 2.15
C PRO A 68 11.34 -7.02 3.51
N GLU A 69 11.72 -6.12 4.41
CA GLU A 69 11.11 -6.10 5.74
C GLU A 69 9.66 -5.69 5.68
N LEU A 70 9.37 -4.69 4.83
CA LEU A 70 8.00 -4.22 4.68
C LEU A 70 7.12 -5.29 4.06
N ILE A 71 7.62 -5.97 3.05
CA ILE A 71 6.86 -7.03 2.42
C ILE A 71 6.61 -8.15 3.42
N ALA A 72 7.61 -8.51 4.21
CA ALA A 72 7.44 -9.55 5.22
C ALA A 72 6.38 -9.15 6.25
N ALA A 73 6.38 -7.90 6.67
CA ALA A 73 5.39 -7.43 7.63
C ALA A 73 3.98 -7.48 7.04
N LEU A 74 3.86 -7.12 5.77
CA LEU A 74 2.57 -7.19 5.11
C LEU A 74 2.09 -8.62 4.96
N GLU A 75 3.02 -9.52 4.67
CA GLU A 75 2.66 -10.94 4.55
C GLU A 75 2.21 -11.50 5.89
N ARG A 76 2.85 -11.11 6.97
CA ARG A 76 2.44 -11.57 8.30
C ARG A 76 1.04 -11.07 8.66
N THR A 77 0.70 -9.90 8.20
CA THR A 77 -0.58 -9.28 8.56
C THR A 77 -1.72 -9.72 7.64
N PHE A 78 -1.45 -9.79 6.36
CA PHE A 78 -2.50 -10.02 5.36
C PHE A 78 -2.41 -11.36 4.66
N GLY A 79 -1.34 -12.12 4.88
CA GLY A 79 -1.22 -13.43 4.28
C GLY A 79 -1.21 -13.35 2.76
N LYS A 80 -2.05 -14.12 2.12
CA LYS A 80 -2.07 -14.18 0.67
C LYS A 80 -2.60 -12.91 0.04
N ASP A 81 -3.20 -12.03 0.82
CA ASP A 81 -3.68 -10.75 0.31
C ASP A 81 -2.60 -9.69 0.32
N ALA A 82 -1.40 -10.02 0.78
CA ALA A 82 -0.30 -9.07 0.81
C ALA A 82 0.21 -8.80 -0.60
N PRO A 83 0.75 -7.60 -0.84
CA PRO A 83 1.36 -7.32 -2.14
C PRO A 83 2.64 -8.09 -2.30
N ARG A 84 3.01 -8.34 -3.56
CA ARG A 84 4.26 -9.02 -3.87
C ARG A 84 5.39 -8.05 -4.12
N GLU A 85 5.05 -6.81 -4.39
CA GLU A 85 6.05 -5.79 -4.70
C GLU A 85 5.57 -4.46 -4.20
N LEU A 86 6.52 -3.57 -3.92
CA LEU A 86 6.22 -2.21 -3.48
C LEU A 86 6.82 -1.23 -4.48
N ARG A 87 6.10 -0.16 -4.73
CA ARG A 87 6.57 0.89 -5.62
C ARG A 87 6.42 2.21 -4.90
N PHE A 88 7.51 2.93 -4.77
CA PHE A 88 7.51 4.21 -4.06
C PHE A 88 7.53 5.37 -5.03
N GLN A 89 6.74 6.40 -4.73
CA GLN A 89 6.83 7.64 -5.48
C GLN A 89 6.80 8.78 -4.50
N VAL A 90 7.53 9.82 -4.82
CA VAL A 90 7.61 11.01 -4.00
C VAL A 90 6.58 11.99 -4.51
N GLY A 91 5.80 12.55 -3.62
CA GLY A 91 4.88 13.50 -4.16
C GLY A 91 3.95 14.12 -3.19
N TYR A 92 3.63 13.39 -2.12
CA TYR A 92 2.58 13.95 -1.38
C TYR A 92 3.01 15.08 -0.46
N ALA A 93 4.27 15.26 -0.33
CA ALA A 93 4.73 16.42 0.40
C ALA A 93 4.19 17.68 -0.22
N ARG A 94 3.97 17.62 -1.54
CA ARG A 94 3.51 18.76 -2.20
C ARG A 94 2.08 19.04 -1.89
N GLY A 95 1.43 18.08 -1.43
CA GLY A 95 0.09 18.38 -1.06
C GLY A 95 0.07 19.55 -0.16
N ARG A 96 1.21 19.87 0.25
CA ARG A 96 1.31 20.95 1.05
C ARG A 96 1.65 22.11 0.39
N LYS A 97 1.88 21.93 -0.61
CA LYS A 97 1.91 22.70 -1.11
C LYS A 97 1.49 23.55 -1.21
N THR A 98 1.40 23.27 -0.89
CA THR A 98 1.10 23.83 -0.93
C THR A 98 1.35 24.72 -0.75
N SER A 99 1.96 24.59 -0.65
CA SER A 99 2.24 25.20 -0.63
C SER A 99 2.31 26.05 -0.90
N GLU A 100 2.26 26.12 -0.98
CA GLU A 100 2.34 26.82 -1.47
C GLU A 100 2.08 27.61 -1.49
#